data_14bee05a352855d2c3adb8dc4753a161
#
_entry.id   14bee05a352855d2c3adb8dc4753a161
#
_cell.length_a   1.000
_cell.length_b   1.000
_cell.length_c   1.000
_cell.angle_alpha   90.00
_cell.angle_beta   90.00
_cell.angle_gamma   90.00
#
_symmetry.space_group_name_H-M   'P 1'
#
loop_
_entity.id
_entity.type
_entity.pdbx_description
1 polymer ?
#
loop_
_entity_poly.entity_id
_entity_poly.type
_entity_poly.pdbx_seq_one_letter_code
_entity_poly.pdbx_strand_id
1 'polypeptide(L)'
;RGLGDVYKRQGGIKSHQRNDDHVPGAEKTGAQSEIIEQEIKEMTNFDYYAPTKVVFGKGTEDQAGDLVREQRATKVLVHYGSGSVKRSGLLDRIYQSLEQAGIPFVSLGGVVPNPRLSLVYQGIELCKKEHVDFILAVGGGSVIDSGKAIGYGVANEGDVWDFYERKRVAAGCLPIGVVLTIAAAGSETV
;
A
#
# COMPACT_ATOMS: atom_id res chain seq x y z
N ARG A 1 17.25 -1.49 8.65
CA ARG A 1 15.83 -1.46 9.04
C ARG A 1 15.00 -1.34 7.78
N GLY A 2 14.02 -2.24 7.56
CA GLY A 2 13.16 -2.20 6.37
C GLY A 2 11.96 -1.27 6.58
N LEU A 3 11.44 -0.69 5.50
CA LEU A 3 10.24 0.17 5.52
C LEU A 3 9.03 -0.53 6.20
N GLY A 4 8.91 -1.85 6.07
CA GLY A 4 7.84 -2.64 6.67
C GLY A 4 7.80 -2.62 8.22
N ASP A 5 8.93 -2.42 8.89
CA ASP A 5 8.97 -2.37 10.36
C ASP A 5 8.40 -1.07 10.93
N VAL A 6 8.42 0.01 10.15
CA VAL A 6 7.87 1.32 10.54
C VAL A 6 6.35 1.30 10.42
N TYR A 7 5.80 0.68 9.38
CA TYR A 7 4.35 0.56 9.18
C TYR A 7 3.66 -0.28 10.25
N LYS A 8 4.28 -1.40 10.69
CA LYS A 8 3.74 -2.25 11.75
C LYS A 8 3.61 -1.55 13.11
N ARG A 9 4.33 -0.46 13.33
CA ARG A 9 4.24 0.32 14.58
C ARG A 9 3.15 1.39 14.57
N GLN A 10 2.56 1.69 13.42
CA GLN A 10 1.52 2.71 13.30
C GLN A 10 0.09 2.16 13.49
N GLY A 11 -0.10 0.85 13.36
CA GLY A 11 -1.41 0.17 13.47
C GLY A 11 -1.49 -0.85 14.60
N GLY A 12 -0.99 -0.53 15.80
CA GLY A 12 -0.94 -1.45 16.92
C GLY A 12 -2.28 -1.64 17.63
N ILE A 13 -3.29 -2.17 16.99
CA ILE A 13 -4.35 -2.91 17.68
C ILE A 13 -3.83 -4.34 17.84
N LYS A 14 -3.40 -4.69 19.05
CA LYS A 14 -3.08 -6.07 19.42
C LYS A 14 -4.33 -6.91 19.29
N SER A 15 -4.43 -7.73 18.24
CA SER A 15 -5.40 -8.81 18.19
C SER A 15 -5.02 -9.82 19.28
N HIS A 16 -5.79 -9.86 20.36
CA HIS A 16 -5.77 -10.97 21.29
C HIS A 16 -6.31 -12.21 20.55
N GLN A 17 -5.46 -13.22 20.38
CA GLN A 17 -5.92 -14.57 20.07
C GLN A 17 -6.85 -15.02 21.18
N ARG A 18 -8.11 -15.30 20.88
CA ARG A 18 -9.01 -16.00 21.77
C ARG A 18 -8.58 -17.47 21.75
N ASN A 19 -8.11 -17.95 22.87
CA ASN A 19 -8.17 -19.37 23.18
C ASN A 19 -9.62 -19.67 23.58
N ASP A 20 -10.32 -20.44 22.76
CA ASP A 20 -11.63 -20.99 23.07
C ASP A 20 -11.44 -22.15 24.06
N ASP A 21 -11.18 -21.85 25.32
CA ASP A 21 -11.37 -22.80 26.42
C ASP A 21 -12.73 -22.52 27.06
N HIS A 22 -13.62 -23.45 26.83
CA HIS A 22 -14.96 -23.52 27.38
C HIS A 22 -14.92 -23.59 28.92
N VAL A 23 -15.23 -22.46 29.59
CA VAL A 23 -15.44 -22.41 31.04
C VAL A 23 -16.92 -22.13 31.29
N PRO A 24 -17.65 -23.04 32.02
CA PRO A 24 -19.04 -22.83 32.35
C PRO A 24 -19.17 -21.79 33.48
N GLY A 25 -20.04 -20.80 33.26
CA GLY A 25 -20.78 -20.09 34.30
C GLY A 25 -19.96 -19.31 35.32
N ALA A 26 -19.32 -18.20 34.91
CA ALA A 26 -18.94 -17.16 35.85
C ALA A 26 -19.87 -15.96 35.68
N GLU A 27 -20.70 -15.68 36.71
CA GLU A 27 -21.41 -14.41 36.86
C GLU A 27 -20.37 -13.28 36.79
N LYS A 28 -20.52 -12.38 35.82
CA LYS A 28 -19.68 -11.18 35.70
C LYS A 28 -19.88 -10.34 36.94
N THR A 29 -18.87 -10.24 37.80
CA THR A 29 -18.91 -9.37 38.98
C THR A 29 -19.04 -7.91 38.54
N GLY A 30 -19.77 -7.09 39.32
CA GLY A 30 -20.04 -5.68 39.00
C GLY A 30 -18.78 -4.86 38.63
N ALA A 31 -17.62 -5.21 39.19
CA ALA A 31 -16.34 -4.59 38.85
C ALA A 31 -15.88 -4.80 37.38
N GLN A 32 -16.24 -5.95 36.78
CA GLN A 32 -15.90 -6.22 35.37
C GLN A 32 -16.83 -5.45 34.40
N SER A 33 -18.07 -5.24 34.77
CA SER A 33 -19.00 -4.41 33.99
C SER A 33 -18.61 -2.93 34.05
N GLU A 34 -18.18 -2.42 35.20
CA GLU A 34 -17.69 -1.04 35.35
C GLU A 34 -16.41 -0.78 34.55
N ILE A 35 -15.47 -1.72 34.50
CA ILE A 35 -14.26 -1.61 33.69
C ILE A 35 -14.61 -1.58 32.19
N ILE A 36 -15.53 -2.43 31.75
CA ILE A 36 -15.97 -2.46 30.35
C ILE A 36 -16.71 -1.16 29.98
N GLU A 37 -17.56 -0.64 30.86
CA GLU A 37 -18.24 0.64 30.65
C GLU A 37 -17.26 1.82 30.64
N GLN A 38 -16.20 1.77 31.43
CA GLN A 38 -15.17 2.80 31.45
C GLN A 38 -14.28 2.74 30.20
N GLU A 39 -13.92 1.55 29.71
CA GLU A 39 -13.22 1.37 28.43
C GLU A 39 -14.06 1.82 27.22
N ILE A 40 -15.37 1.58 27.24
CA ILE A 40 -16.30 2.08 26.20
C ILE A 40 -16.42 3.61 26.23
N LYS A 41 -16.29 4.23 27.40
CA LYS A 41 -16.40 5.69 27.58
C LYS A 41 -15.18 6.43 27.05
N GLU A 42 -14.05 5.75 26.90
CA GLU A 42 -12.80 6.30 26.33
C GLU A 42 -12.65 6.02 24.83
N MET A 43 -13.67 5.46 24.15
CA MET A 43 -13.63 5.32 22.70
C MET A 43 -13.59 6.69 22.04
N THR A 44 -12.44 7.02 21.48
CA THR A 44 -12.24 8.24 20.70
C THR A 44 -13.07 8.17 19.43
N ASN A 45 -13.91 9.17 19.19
CA ASN A 45 -14.59 9.30 17.91
C ASN A 45 -13.55 9.55 16.82
N PHE A 46 -13.70 8.89 15.68
CA PHE A 46 -12.86 9.11 14.51
C PHE A 46 -13.70 9.03 13.24
N ASP A 47 -13.29 9.81 12.23
CA ASP A 47 -13.81 9.70 10.89
C ASP A 47 -12.84 8.84 10.06
N TYR A 48 -13.41 7.88 9.33
CA TYR A 48 -12.65 7.07 8.38
C TYR A 48 -13.19 7.28 6.97
N TYR A 49 -12.30 7.70 6.07
CA TYR A 49 -12.60 7.89 4.66
C TYR A 49 -11.52 7.28 3.80
N ALA A 50 -11.87 6.29 2.98
CA ALA A 50 -10.97 5.64 2.04
C ALA A 50 -11.59 5.64 0.63
N PRO A 51 -11.28 6.63 -0.23
CA PRO A 51 -11.87 6.76 -1.56
C PRO A 51 -11.28 5.79 -2.60
N THR A 52 -10.66 4.71 -2.16
CA THR A 52 -10.03 3.73 -3.05
C THR A 52 -11.09 3.00 -3.88
N LYS A 53 -11.02 3.15 -5.21
CA LYS A 53 -11.83 2.35 -6.15
C LYS A 53 -11.25 0.94 -6.20
N VAL A 54 -12.06 -0.06 -5.85
CA VAL A 54 -11.69 -1.48 -5.92
C VAL A 54 -12.43 -2.14 -7.08
N VAL A 55 -11.67 -2.79 -7.97
CA VAL A 55 -12.20 -3.62 -9.06
C VAL A 55 -11.77 -5.05 -8.77
N PHE A 56 -12.73 -5.91 -8.44
CA PHE A 56 -12.47 -7.29 -8.02
C PHE A 56 -13.10 -8.28 -8.99
N GLY A 57 -12.32 -9.28 -9.40
CA GLY A 57 -12.79 -10.36 -10.27
C GLY A 57 -11.64 -11.05 -10.99
N LYS A 58 -11.96 -12.14 -11.68
CA LYS A 58 -11.00 -12.86 -12.51
C LYS A 58 -10.74 -12.08 -13.79
N GLY A 59 -9.46 -11.81 -14.10
CA GLY A 59 -9.06 -11.08 -15.31
C GLY A 59 -9.23 -9.57 -15.23
N THR A 60 -9.54 -9.02 -14.05
CA THR A 60 -9.68 -7.56 -13.87
C THR A 60 -8.35 -6.82 -14.04
N GLU A 61 -7.23 -7.49 -13.90
CA GLU A 61 -5.90 -6.95 -14.19
C GLU A 61 -5.73 -6.47 -15.64
N ASP A 62 -6.47 -7.04 -16.58
CA ASP A 62 -6.45 -6.67 -17.99
C ASP A 62 -7.05 -5.27 -18.23
N GLN A 63 -7.80 -4.73 -17.26
CA GLN A 63 -8.37 -3.39 -17.28
C GLN A 63 -7.41 -2.31 -16.74
N ALA A 64 -6.19 -2.69 -16.35
CA ALA A 64 -5.26 -1.78 -15.68
C ALA A 64 -5.00 -0.50 -16.47
N GLY A 65 -4.82 -0.59 -17.79
CA GLY A 65 -4.62 0.56 -18.68
C GLY A 65 -5.81 1.51 -18.69
N ASP A 66 -7.04 1.00 -18.77
CA ASP A 66 -8.26 1.81 -18.77
C ASP A 66 -8.46 2.50 -17.42
N LEU A 67 -8.24 1.77 -16.31
CA LEU A 67 -8.33 2.31 -14.96
C LEU A 67 -7.30 3.41 -14.69
N VAL A 68 -6.08 3.25 -15.19
CA VAL A 68 -5.04 4.27 -15.13
C VAL A 68 -5.41 5.51 -15.97
N ARG A 69 -5.99 5.30 -17.16
CA ARG A 69 -6.48 6.38 -18.02
C ARG A 69 -7.61 7.17 -17.35
N GLU A 70 -8.52 6.51 -16.62
CA GLU A 70 -9.55 7.19 -15.81
C GLU A 70 -8.94 8.17 -14.80
N GLN A 71 -7.74 7.86 -14.26
CA GLN A 71 -7.00 8.74 -13.37
C GLN A 71 -6.25 9.88 -14.08
N ARG A 72 -6.34 9.97 -15.40
CA ARG A 72 -5.70 10.98 -16.25
C ARG A 72 -4.18 10.95 -16.16
N ALA A 73 -3.60 9.78 -15.86
CA ALA A 73 -2.16 9.61 -15.86
C ALA A 73 -1.57 9.83 -17.26
N THR A 74 -0.46 10.54 -17.33
CA THR A 74 0.24 10.82 -18.60
C THR A 74 1.46 9.92 -18.77
N LYS A 75 2.09 9.48 -17.68
CA LYS A 75 3.19 8.52 -17.70
C LYS A 75 3.25 7.73 -16.39
N VAL A 76 3.42 6.43 -16.49
CA VAL A 76 3.32 5.49 -15.38
C VAL A 76 4.67 4.87 -15.02
N LEU A 77 4.97 4.76 -13.73
CA LEU A 77 5.95 3.81 -13.22
C LEU A 77 5.27 2.48 -12.89
N VAL A 78 5.58 1.41 -13.61
CA VAL A 78 5.20 0.04 -13.22
C VAL A 78 6.24 -0.49 -12.23
N HIS A 79 5.86 -0.59 -10.95
CA HIS A 79 6.73 -1.04 -9.86
C HIS A 79 6.34 -2.43 -9.41
N TYR A 80 7.32 -3.36 -9.32
CA TYR A 80 7.00 -4.77 -9.07
C TYR A 80 8.11 -5.53 -8.30
N GLY A 81 7.75 -6.71 -7.82
CA GLY A 81 8.66 -7.59 -7.08
C GLY A 81 9.70 -8.30 -7.96
N SER A 82 10.47 -9.19 -7.37
CA SER A 82 11.67 -9.78 -8.01
C SER A 82 11.37 -10.87 -9.04
N GLY A 83 10.21 -11.54 -9.05
CA GLY A 83 10.08 -12.64 -10.01
C GLY A 83 8.72 -13.27 -10.21
N SER A 84 7.83 -13.33 -9.24
CA SER A 84 6.55 -14.05 -9.37
C SER A 84 5.64 -13.48 -10.46
N VAL A 85 5.53 -12.17 -10.53
CA VAL A 85 4.71 -11.46 -11.53
C VAL A 85 5.22 -11.63 -12.95
N LYS A 86 6.54 -11.81 -13.13
CA LYS A 86 7.14 -12.15 -14.43
C LYS A 86 6.83 -13.59 -14.83
N ARG A 87 7.09 -14.55 -13.92
CA ARG A 87 6.86 -15.97 -14.21
C ARG A 87 5.40 -16.32 -14.47
N SER A 88 4.46 -15.60 -13.88
CA SER A 88 3.02 -15.80 -14.09
C SER A 88 2.49 -15.15 -15.37
N GLY A 89 3.32 -14.39 -16.11
CA GLY A 89 2.89 -13.60 -17.25
C GLY A 89 2.00 -12.39 -16.88
N LEU A 90 1.79 -12.12 -15.58
CA LEU A 90 0.98 -10.98 -15.15
C LEU A 90 1.57 -9.66 -15.60
N LEU A 91 2.90 -9.52 -15.50
CA LEU A 91 3.56 -8.27 -15.88
C LEU A 91 3.38 -7.96 -17.36
N ASP A 92 3.46 -8.98 -18.23
CA ASP A 92 3.27 -8.82 -19.67
C ASP A 92 1.83 -8.39 -20.00
N ARG A 93 0.82 -8.95 -19.31
CA ARG A 93 -0.58 -8.51 -19.47
C ARG A 93 -0.77 -7.05 -19.04
N ILE A 94 -0.13 -6.63 -17.97
CA ILE A 94 -0.18 -5.22 -17.52
C ILE A 94 0.46 -4.30 -18.57
N TYR A 95 1.61 -4.66 -19.13
CA TYR A 95 2.26 -3.89 -20.19
C TYR A 95 1.35 -3.77 -21.41
N GLN A 96 0.78 -4.89 -21.88
CA GLN A 96 -0.16 -4.89 -23.00
C GLN A 96 -1.37 -4.00 -22.73
N SER A 97 -1.93 -4.05 -21.51
CA SER A 97 -3.07 -3.22 -21.15
C SER A 97 -2.73 -1.72 -21.18
N LEU A 98 -1.56 -1.32 -20.69
CA LEU A 98 -1.08 0.06 -20.76
C LEU A 98 -0.83 0.51 -22.23
N GLU A 99 -0.19 -0.35 -23.04
CA GLU A 99 0.05 -0.07 -24.46
C GLU A 99 -1.26 0.11 -25.25
N GLN A 100 -2.24 -0.78 -25.04
CA GLN A 100 -3.57 -0.67 -25.66
C GLN A 100 -4.32 0.59 -25.24
N ALA A 101 -4.12 1.04 -23.99
CA ALA A 101 -4.67 2.30 -23.51
C ALA A 101 -3.89 3.53 -24.01
N GLY A 102 -2.76 3.36 -24.71
CA GLY A 102 -1.90 4.43 -25.19
C GLY A 102 -1.14 5.16 -24.08
N ILE A 103 -0.88 4.50 -22.95
CA ILE A 103 -0.21 5.10 -21.79
C ILE A 103 1.27 4.73 -21.80
N PRO A 104 2.17 5.69 -21.95
CA PRO A 104 3.60 5.44 -21.84
C PRO A 104 3.98 5.07 -20.40
N PHE A 105 4.91 4.15 -20.27
CA PHE A 105 5.38 3.71 -18.95
C PHE A 105 6.88 3.44 -18.92
N VAL A 106 7.43 3.50 -17.74
CA VAL A 106 8.74 2.96 -17.36
C VAL A 106 8.56 1.92 -16.28
N SER A 107 9.52 1.04 -16.09
CA SER A 107 9.39 -0.03 -15.11
C SER A 107 10.58 -0.14 -14.17
N LEU A 108 10.32 -0.45 -12.90
CA LEU A 108 11.31 -0.69 -11.87
C LEU A 108 10.91 -1.93 -11.06
N GLY A 109 11.64 -3.02 -11.26
CA GLY A 109 11.44 -4.26 -10.50
C GLY A 109 12.47 -4.44 -9.40
N GLY A 110 12.37 -5.59 -8.71
CA GLY A 110 13.36 -5.99 -7.73
C GLY A 110 12.99 -5.73 -6.27
N VAL A 111 11.72 -5.40 -5.99
CA VAL A 111 11.26 -5.31 -4.61
C VAL A 111 11.36 -6.68 -3.95
N VAL A 112 12.01 -6.69 -2.81
CA VAL A 112 12.13 -7.86 -1.92
C VAL A 112 11.21 -7.70 -0.70
N PRO A 113 10.88 -8.79 0.02
CA PRO A 113 10.23 -8.66 1.31
C PRO A 113 10.99 -7.69 2.21
N ASN A 114 10.28 -6.79 2.89
CA ASN A 114 10.84 -5.63 3.58
C ASN A 114 11.63 -4.73 2.61
N PRO A 115 10.95 -3.87 1.85
CA PRO A 115 11.54 -3.11 0.76
C PRO A 115 12.72 -2.25 1.21
N ARG A 116 13.72 -2.15 0.35
CA ARG A 116 14.95 -1.43 0.64
C ARG A 116 14.85 0.02 0.21
N LEU A 117 15.29 0.93 1.06
CA LEU A 117 15.30 2.38 0.80
C LEU A 117 16.12 2.75 -0.45
N SER A 118 17.20 2.01 -0.74
CA SER A 118 18.00 2.22 -1.96
C SER A 118 17.20 2.06 -3.25
N LEU A 119 16.25 1.10 -3.29
CA LEU A 119 15.37 0.93 -4.45
C LEU A 119 14.34 2.05 -4.54
N VAL A 120 13.87 2.55 -3.39
CA VAL A 120 12.99 3.72 -3.34
C VAL A 120 13.67 4.96 -3.92
N TYR A 121 14.91 5.23 -3.57
CA TYR A 121 15.67 6.35 -4.14
C TYR A 121 15.84 6.21 -5.66
N GLN A 122 16.16 5.02 -6.16
CA GLN A 122 16.22 4.75 -7.60
C GLN A 122 14.87 5.03 -8.28
N GLY A 123 13.76 4.64 -7.64
CA GLY A 123 12.42 4.91 -8.14
C GLY A 123 12.09 6.39 -8.18
N ILE A 124 12.46 7.15 -7.16
CA ILE A 124 12.27 8.61 -7.10
C ILE A 124 13.06 9.29 -8.23
N GLU A 125 14.32 8.94 -8.41
CA GLU A 125 15.16 9.50 -9.47
C GLU A 125 14.60 9.18 -10.86
N LEU A 126 14.21 7.92 -11.08
CA LEU A 126 13.59 7.48 -12.33
C LEU A 126 12.29 8.26 -12.62
N CYS A 127 11.41 8.39 -11.64
CA CYS A 127 10.15 9.12 -11.80
C CYS A 127 10.39 10.59 -12.13
N LYS A 128 11.32 11.25 -11.44
CA LYS A 128 11.66 12.66 -11.71
C LYS A 128 12.25 12.85 -13.10
N LYS A 129 13.19 11.98 -13.49
CA LYS A 129 13.83 12.00 -14.82
C LYS A 129 12.83 11.81 -15.95
N GLU A 130 11.91 10.88 -15.78
CA GLU A 130 10.96 10.44 -16.80
C GLU A 130 9.61 11.18 -16.74
N HIS A 131 9.45 12.14 -15.82
CA HIS A 131 8.22 12.90 -15.60
C HIS A 131 7.00 11.98 -15.35
N VAL A 132 7.19 10.98 -14.50
CA VAL A 132 6.13 10.06 -14.08
C VAL A 132 5.15 10.80 -13.16
N ASP A 133 3.85 10.63 -13.41
CA ASP A 133 2.77 11.23 -12.63
C ASP A 133 1.82 10.21 -11.97
N PHE A 134 2.07 8.92 -12.20
CA PHE A 134 1.29 7.83 -11.62
C PHE A 134 2.16 6.59 -11.34
N ILE A 135 1.94 5.91 -10.23
CA ILE A 135 2.64 4.66 -9.88
C ILE A 135 1.65 3.51 -9.92
N LEU A 136 1.97 2.46 -10.69
CA LEU A 136 1.23 1.20 -10.70
C LEU A 136 2.06 0.12 -9.99
N ALA A 137 1.67 -0.20 -8.76
CA ALA A 137 2.30 -1.23 -7.94
C ALA A 137 1.72 -2.61 -8.27
N VAL A 138 2.54 -3.52 -8.81
CA VAL A 138 2.13 -4.86 -9.21
C VAL A 138 2.76 -5.89 -8.27
N GLY A 139 2.03 -6.32 -7.24
CA GLY A 139 2.56 -7.22 -6.22
C GLY A 139 1.77 -7.27 -4.93
N GLY A 140 2.41 -7.67 -3.86
CA GLY A 140 1.88 -7.67 -2.50
C GLY A 140 2.29 -6.41 -1.71
N GLY A 141 2.03 -6.40 -0.40
CA GLY A 141 2.24 -5.26 0.49
C GLY A 141 3.60 -4.59 0.37
N SER A 142 4.70 -5.34 0.30
CA SER A 142 6.05 -4.76 0.15
C SER A 142 6.21 -3.92 -1.13
N VAL A 143 5.58 -4.33 -2.24
CA VAL A 143 5.62 -3.58 -3.50
C VAL A 143 4.79 -2.31 -3.37
N ILE A 144 3.63 -2.38 -2.74
CA ILE A 144 2.75 -1.26 -2.50
C ILE A 144 3.43 -0.23 -1.60
N ASP A 145 4.02 -0.67 -0.48
CA ASP A 145 4.71 0.20 0.47
C ASP A 145 5.91 0.90 -0.18
N SER A 146 6.68 0.18 -1.01
CA SER A 146 7.77 0.76 -1.80
C SER A 146 7.24 1.79 -2.82
N GLY A 147 6.14 1.49 -3.50
CA GLY A 147 5.49 2.42 -4.44
C GLY A 147 5.00 3.70 -3.76
N LYS A 148 4.38 3.59 -2.58
CA LYS A 148 3.98 4.74 -1.76
C LYS A 148 5.17 5.60 -1.34
N ALA A 149 6.26 4.96 -0.90
CA ALA A 149 7.48 5.68 -0.56
C ALA A 149 8.07 6.46 -1.76
N ILE A 150 8.05 5.86 -2.95
CA ILE A 150 8.43 6.55 -4.19
C ILE A 150 7.50 7.74 -4.44
N GLY A 151 6.18 7.53 -4.34
CA GLY A 151 5.17 8.58 -4.54
C GLY A 151 5.36 9.78 -3.61
N TYR A 152 5.66 9.53 -2.34
CA TYR A 152 6.01 10.60 -1.38
C TYR A 152 7.29 11.33 -1.78
N GLY A 153 8.34 10.59 -2.13
CA GLY A 153 9.64 11.20 -2.48
C GLY A 153 9.64 11.97 -3.80
N VAL A 154 8.71 11.67 -4.71
CA VAL A 154 8.53 12.46 -5.95
C VAL A 154 7.72 13.73 -5.69
N ALA A 155 6.66 13.64 -4.89
CA ALA A 155 5.75 14.75 -4.63
C ALA A 155 6.27 15.77 -3.61
N ASN A 156 7.35 15.46 -2.90
CA ASN A 156 7.92 16.34 -1.88
C ASN A 156 9.43 16.52 -2.08
N GLU A 157 9.95 17.62 -1.56
CA GLU A 157 11.39 17.85 -1.50
C GLU A 157 12.02 17.17 -0.28
N GLY A 158 13.35 17.02 -0.30
CA GLY A 158 14.13 16.44 0.78
C GLY A 158 14.16 14.92 0.80
N ASP A 159 14.61 14.33 1.91
CA ASP A 159 14.74 12.89 2.04
C ASP A 159 13.38 12.26 2.39
N VAL A 160 12.97 11.26 1.60
CA VAL A 160 11.73 10.50 1.86
C VAL A 160 11.77 9.79 3.22
N TRP A 161 12.95 9.46 3.73
CA TRP A 161 13.10 8.80 5.02
C TRP A 161 12.67 9.68 6.21
N ASP A 162 12.76 11.00 6.07
CA ASP A 162 12.31 11.95 7.09
C ASP A 162 10.82 11.84 7.42
N PHE A 163 9.99 11.40 6.46
CA PHE A 163 8.57 11.14 6.71
C PHE A 163 8.37 9.92 7.61
N TYR A 164 9.18 8.87 7.43
CA TYR A 164 9.13 7.66 8.25
C TYR A 164 9.71 7.86 9.65
N GLU A 165 10.69 8.74 9.79
CA GLU A 165 11.22 9.17 11.09
C GLU A 165 10.35 10.24 11.77
N ARG A 166 9.26 10.69 11.14
CA ARG A 166 8.35 11.73 11.63
C ARG A 166 9.04 13.10 11.85
N LYS A 167 10.13 13.35 11.16
CA LYS A 167 10.81 14.66 11.15
C LYS A 167 10.04 15.68 10.30
N ARG A 168 9.27 15.18 9.33
CA ARG A 168 8.49 15.99 8.40
C ARG A 168 7.14 15.34 8.13
N VAL A 169 6.18 16.16 7.70
CA VAL A 169 4.87 15.71 7.22
C VAL A 169 4.86 15.85 5.69
N ALA A 170 4.41 14.81 4.98
CA ALA A 170 4.27 14.86 3.54
C ALA A 170 3.12 15.78 3.13
N ALA A 171 3.37 16.70 2.19
CA ALA A 171 2.34 17.59 1.65
C ALA A 171 1.50 16.91 0.57
N GLY A 172 2.00 15.84 -0.05
CA GLY A 172 1.32 15.10 -1.09
C GLY A 172 1.99 13.77 -1.41
N CYS A 173 1.35 13.02 -2.30
CA CYS A 173 1.85 11.77 -2.85
C CYS A 173 1.41 11.67 -4.31
N LEU A 174 2.19 11.04 -5.19
CA LEU A 174 1.69 10.67 -6.50
C LEU A 174 0.50 9.71 -6.36
N PRO A 175 -0.48 9.75 -7.25
CA PRO A 175 -1.54 8.75 -7.32
C PRO A 175 -0.95 7.34 -7.49
N ILE A 176 -1.53 6.37 -6.79
CA ILE A 176 -1.05 4.99 -6.80
C ILE A 176 -2.20 4.05 -7.15
N GLY A 177 -2.00 3.28 -8.22
CA GLY A 177 -2.82 2.11 -8.54
C GLY A 177 -2.14 0.84 -8.05
N VAL A 178 -2.93 -0.17 -7.74
CA VAL A 178 -2.44 -1.45 -7.23
C VAL A 178 -3.04 -2.60 -8.02
N VAL A 179 -2.18 -3.49 -8.52
CA VAL A 179 -2.57 -4.84 -8.96
C VAL A 179 -2.13 -5.81 -7.88
N LEU A 180 -3.04 -6.12 -6.97
CA LEU A 180 -2.78 -6.92 -5.78
C LEU A 180 -2.65 -8.40 -6.13
N THR A 181 -1.52 -9.02 -5.78
CA THR A 181 -1.27 -10.45 -6.00
C THR A 181 -1.50 -11.31 -4.77
N ILE A 182 -1.45 -10.73 -3.58
CA ILE A 182 -1.67 -11.40 -2.28
C ILE A 182 -2.35 -10.41 -1.33
N ALA A 183 -3.59 -10.69 -0.97
CA ALA A 183 -4.30 -9.93 0.06
C ALA A 183 -3.82 -10.36 1.45
N ALA A 184 -3.09 -9.49 2.14
CA ALA A 184 -2.51 -9.82 3.45
C ALA A 184 -2.46 -8.64 4.43
N ALA A 185 -1.92 -7.49 4.03
CA ALA A 185 -1.58 -6.39 4.92
C ALA A 185 -2.53 -5.18 4.85
N GLY A 186 -3.46 -5.14 3.88
CA GLY A 186 -4.36 -4.01 3.68
C GLY A 186 -3.67 -2.73 3.17
N SER A 187 -2.42 -2.84 2.67
CA SER A 187 -1.67 -1.67 2.15
C SER A 187 -2.35 -1.02 0.95
N GLU A 188 -3.26 -1.72 0.28
CA GLU A 188 -4.01 -1.24 -0.87
C GLU A 188 -5.12 -0.24 -0.54
N THR A 189 -5.54 -0.16 0.73
CA THR A 189 -6.70 0.65 1.15
C THR A 189 -6.34 1.86 2.02
N VAL A 190 -5.06 2.14 2.22
CA VAL A 190 -4.57 3.22 3.11
C VAL A 190 -3.77 4.25 2.34
#